data_7a43cc9c1c681d6448cf184eafa4d729
#
_entry.id   7a43cc9c1c681d6448cf184eafa4d729
#
_cell.length_a   1.000
_cell.length_b   1.000
_cell.length_c   1.000
_cell.angle_alpha   90.00
_cell.angle_beta   90.00
_cell.angle_gamma   90.00
#
_symmetry.space_group_name_H-M   'P 1'
#
loop_
_entity.id
_entity.type
_entity.pdbx_description
1 polymer ?
#
loop_
_entity_poly.entity_id
_entity_poly.type
_entity_poly.pdbx_seq_one_letter_code
_entity_poly.pdbx_strand_id
1 'polypeptide(L)'
;EGKIINNPETIATAIRIGNPVNKEKAFLAKESSNGKFTSITDLEIIDAYKILGREEGIFCEPASAASVAGLLKLKEEVPKNSTIVCVLTGNGLKDPDCAIENNDSIFHTGIDAEINSITKKMGF
;
A
#
# COMPACT_ATOMS: atom_id res chain seq x y z
N GLU A 1 4.08 22.95 6.08
CA GLU A 1 3.16 21.90 6.53
C GLU A 1 1.73 22.45 6.57
N GLY A 2 0.74 21.64 6.16
CA GLY A 2 -0.66 22.06 6.13
C GLY A 2 -1.08 22.91 4.93
N LYS A 3 -0.23 23.09 3.92
CA LYS A 3 -0.61 23.75 2.68
C LYS A 3 -1.50 22.85 1.83
N ILE A 4 -2.50 23.46 1.18
CA ILE A 4 -3.34 22.76 0.20
C ILE A 4 -2.52 22.47 -1.05
N ILE A 5 -2.62 21.25 -1.56
CA ILE A 5 -2.04 20.81 -2.82
C ILE A 5 -3.16 20.74 -3.85
N ASN A 6 -3.11 21.60 -4.87
CA ASN A 6 -4.18 21.67 -5.87
C ASN A 6 -4.24 20.44 -6.79
N ASN A 7 -3.08 19.88 -7.12
CA ASN A 7 -2.96 18.72 -8.00
C ASN A 7 -2.15 17.63 -7.27
N PRO A 8 -2.77 16.89 -6.34
CA PRO A 8 -2.09 15.79 -5.68
C PRO A 8 -1.90 14.62 -6.65
N GLU A 9 -0.72 14.03 -6.66
CA GLU A 9 -0.39 12.88 -7.50
C GLU A 9 0.22 11.77 -6.66
N THR A 10 -0.32 10.57 -6.81
CA THR A 10 0.19 9.31 -6.24
C THR A 10 -0.57 8.15 -6.86
N ILE A 11 0.05 6.98 -6.93
CA ILE A 11 -0.60 5.72 -7.31
C ILE A 11 -1.69 5.31 -6.29
N ALA A 12 -1.55 5.74 -5.04
CA ALA A 12 -2.50 5.44 -3.97
C ALA A 12 -3.76 6.30 -4.11
N THR A 13 -4.65 5.92 -5.03
CA THR A 13 -5.82 6.69 -5.45
C THR A 13 -6.71 7.12 -4.29
N ALA A 14 -6.91 6.25 -3.30
CA ALA A 14 -7.76 6.53 -2.13
C ALA A 14 -7.21 7.64 -1.20
N ILE A 15 -5.91 7.94 -1.26
CA ILE A 15 -5.26 9.03 -0.51
C ILE A 15 -4.73 10.15 -1.39
N ARG A 16 -5.08 10.18 -2.67
CA ARG A 16 -4.79 11.28 -3.61
C ARG A 16 -5.64 12.50 -3.31
N ILE A 17 -5.44 13.09 -2.14
CA ILE A 17 -6.25 14.16 -1.58
C ILE A 17 -5.35 15.34 -1.17
N GLY A 18 -5.49 16.47 -1.84
CA GLY A 18 -4.67 17.67 -1.58
C GLY A 18 -5.12 18.52 -0.40
N ASN A 19 -6.37 18.35 0.06
CA ASN A 19 -6.93 19.05 1.22
C ASN A 19 -7.80 18.09 2.06
N PRO A 20 -7.19 17.24 2.89
CA PRO A 20 -7.94 16.28 3.71
C PRO A 20 -8.91 16.96 4.67
N VAL A 21 -10.17 16.50 4.71
CA VAL A 21 -11.24 17.07 5.57
C VAL A 21 -10.86 17.00 7.05
N ASN A 22 -10.21 15.91 7.48
CA ASN A 22 -9.86 15.68 8.87
C ASN A 22 -8.42 16.06 9.24
N LYS A 23 -7.78 16.96 8.47
CA LYS A 23 -6.39 17.37 8.73
C LYS A 23 -6.15 17.88 10.14
N GLU A 24 -7.09 18.69 10.69
CA GLU A 24 -6.97 19.23 12.05
C GLU A 24 -7.00 18.10 13.10
N LYS A 25 -7.86 17.10 12.91
CA LYS A 25 -7.91 15.94 13.81
C LYS A 25 -6.62 15.12 13.72
N ALA A 26 -6.02 15.02 12.53
CA ALA A 26 -4.73 14.36 12.36
C ALA A 26 -3.59 15.09 13.08
N PHE A 27 -3.59 16.44 13.05
CA PHE A 27 -2.63 17.24 13.83
C PHE A 27 -2.81 17.03 15.33
N LEU A 28 -4.05 17.08 15.83
CA LEU A 28 -4.34 16.83 17.24
C LEU A 28 -3.92 15.42 17.67
N ALA A 29 -4.21 14.39 16.83
CA ALA A 29 -3.79 13.02 17.09
C ALA A 29 -2.26 12.90 17.17
N LYS A 30 -1.55 13.53 16.23
CA LYS A 30 -0.08 13.57 16.24
C LYS A 30 0.45 14.19 17.54
N GLU A 31 -0.09 15.34 17.95
CA GLU A 31 0.35 16.05 19.16
C GLU A 31 0.07 15.26 20.43
N SER A 32 -1.17 14.73 20.57
CA SER A 32 -1.60 14.00 21.77
C SER A 32 -0.87 12.67 21.97
N SER A 33 -0.41 12.05 20.87
CA SER A 33 0.32 10.78 20.89
C SER A 33 1.84 10.93 20.87
N ASN A 34 2.35 12.16 20.81
CA ASN A 34 3.77 12.44 20.50
C ASN A 34 4.22 11.77 19.20
N GLY A 35 3.30 11.62 18.25
CA GLY A 35 3.51 11.00 16.96
C GLY A 35 4.17 11.91 15.94
N LYS A 36 4.42 11.38 14.74
CA LYS A 36 4.96 12.16 13.62
C LYS A 36 4.24 11.86 12.32
N PHE A 37 4.28 12.81 11.41
CA PHE A 37 3.95 12.59 10.01
C PHE A 37 5.20 12.17 9.24
N THR A 38 5.05 11.22 8.35
CA THR A 38 6.10 10.75 7.46
C THR A 38 5.57 10.72 6.04
N SER A 39 6.37 11.16 5.09
CA SER A 39 6.10 11.01 3.67
C SER A 39 6.80 9.76 3.13
N ILE A 40 6.11 9.10 2.21
CA ILE A 40 6.62 7.96 1.47
C ILE A 40 6.42 8.20 -0.02
N THR A 41 7.22 7.56 -0.86
CA THR A 41 7.12 7.61 -2.31
C THR A 41 6.20 6.51 -2.84
N ASP A 42 5.74 6.64 -4.07
CA ASP A 42 4.96 5.60 -4.76
C ASP A 42 5.74 4.28 -4.89
N LEU A 43 7.06 4.34 -5.09
CA LEU A 43 7.91 3.15 -5.11
C LEU A 43 7.92 2.43 -3.76
N GLU A 44 8.08 3.18 -2.66
CA GLU A 44 8.01 2.61 -1.30
C GLU A 44 6.64 1.97 -1.02
N ILE A 45 5.55 2.56 -1.54
CA ILE A 45 4.20 1.97 -1.44
C ILE A 45 4.12 0.67 -2.21
N ILE A 46 4.59 0.62 -3.47
CA ILE A 46 4.56 -0.59 -4.30
C ILE A 46 5.40 -1.71 -3.69
N ASP A 47 6.57 -1.41 -3.15
CA ASP A 47 7.41 -2.41 -2.48
C ASP A 47 6.69 -3.02 -1.27
N ALA A 48 6.09 -2.19 -0.41
CA ALA A 48 5.30 -2.67 0.72
C ALA A 48 4.05 -3.46 0.28
N TYR A 49 3.37 -3.01 -0.78
CA TYR A 49 2.24 -3.69 -1.38
C TYR A 49 2.61 -5.11 -1.85
N LYS A 50 3.75 -5.24 -2.56
CA LYS A 50 4.26 -6.54 -3.01
C LYS A 50 4.65 -7.45 -1.84
N ILE A 51 5.27 -6.91 -0.80
CA ILE A 51 5.61 -7.67 0.42
C ILE A 51 4.34 -8.21 1.07
N LEU A 52 3.32 -7.37 1.29
CA LEU A 52 2.04 -7.79 1.87
C LEU A 52 1.38 -8.92 1.08
N GLY A 53 1.38 -8.83 -0.25
CA GLY A 53 0.82 -9.87 -1.11
C GLY A 53 1.61 -11.18 -1.08
N ARG A 54 2.94 -11.09 -1.18
CA ARG A 54 3.82 -12.25 -1.35
C ARG A 54 4.14 -12.99 -0.06
N GLU A 55 4.42 -12.25 1.01
CA GLU A 55 4.89 -12.82 2.26
C GLU A 55 3.74 -13.08 3.26
N GLU A 56 2.69 -12.24 3.22
CA GLU A 56 1.59 -12.30 4.17
C GLU A 56 0.26 -12.77 3.55
N GLY A 57 0.19 -12.87 2.21
CA GLY A 57 -1.04 -13.25 1.51
C GLY A 57 -2.15 -12.19 1.62
N ILE A 58 -1.81 -10.94 1.91
CA ILE A 58 -2.77 -9.86 2.12
C ILE A 58 -2.94 -9.06 0.83
N PHE A 59 -4.16 -9.08 0.29
CA PHE A 59 -4.56 -8.27 -0.85
C PHE A 59 -5.24 -6.98 -0.38
N CYS A 60 -4.48 -5.91 -0.27
CA CYS A 60 -4.97 -4.58 0.11
C CYS A 60 -4.84 -3.58 -1.05
N GLU A 61 -5.48 -2.42 -0.95
CA GLU A 61 -5.26 -1.32 -1.89
C GLU A 61 -3.90 -0.63 -1.63
N PRO A 62 -3.30 0.07 -2.61
CA PRO A 62 -2.01 0.75 -2.44
C PRO A 62 -1.99 1.74 -1.27
N ALA A 63 -3.08 2.47 -1.07
CA ALA A 63 -3.22 3.40 0.05
C ALA A 63 -3.05 2.72 1.43
N SER A 64 -3.48 1.46 1.55
CA SER A 64 -3.32 0.66 2.77
C SER A 64 -1.87 0.25 3.00
N ALA A 65 -1.14 -0.07 1.94
CA ALA A 65 0.27 -0.43 2.03
C ALA A 65 1.15 0.74 2.51
N ALA A 66 0.65 1.98 2.44
CA ALA A 66 1.36 3.16 2.90
C ALA A 66 1.78 3.10 4.37
N SER A 67 0.97 2.47 5.24
CA SER A 67 1.32 2.29 6.66
C SER A 67 2.54 1.37 6.84
N VAL A 68 2.61 0.29 6.07
CA VAL A 68 3.73 -0.65 6.08
C VAL A 68 4.97 -0.03 5.42
N ALA A 69 4.81 0.71 4.32
CA ALA A 69 5.90 1.46 3.70
C ALA A 69 6.54 2.44 4.69
N GLY A 70 5.71 3.17 5.46
CA GLY A 70 6.17 4.05 6.53
C GLY A 70 6.94 3.31 7.62
N LEU A 71 6.47 2.14 8.04
CA LEU A 71 7.16 1.28 9.00
C LEU A 71 8.52 0.83 8.47
N LEU A 72 8.58 0.32 7.25
CA LEU A 72 9.83 -0.13 6.62
C LEU A 72 10.85 1.00 6.52
N LYS A 73 10.41 2.20 6.19
CA LYS A 73 11.25 3.40 6.12
C LYS A 73 11.82 3.80 7.48
N LEU A 74 11.04 3.62 8.54
CA LEU A 74 11.38 4.08 9.90
C LEU A 74 11.83 2.94 10.82
N LYS A 75 12.06 1.74 10.30
CA LYS A 75 12.34 0.54 11.11
C LYS A 75 13.48 0.71 12.13
N GLU A 76 14.51 1.48 11.77
CA GLU A 76 15.66 1.72 12.67
C GLU A 76 15.34 2.69 13.83
N GLU A 77 14.24 3.44 13.71
CA GLU A 77 13.76 4.36 14.76
C GLU A 77 12.81 3.67 15.75
N VAL A 78 12.33 2.47 15.40
CA VAL A 78 11.39 1.73 16.25
C VAL A 78 12.14 1.06 17.40
N PRO A 79 11.76 1.28 18.66
CA PRO A 79 12.41 0.63 19.79
C PRO A 79 12.30 -0.89 19.73
N LYS A 80 13.35 -1.60 20.13
CA LYS A 80 13.32 -3.06 20.20
C LYS A 80 12.19 -3.54 21.10
N ASN A 81 11.57 -4.66 20.72
CA ASN A 81 10.43 -5.27 21.43
C ASN A 81 9.13 -4.43 21.44
N SER A 82 9.00 -3.47 20.53
CA SER A 82 7.72 -2.76 20.34
C SER A 82 6.67 -3.65 19.70
N THR A 83 5.41 -3.48 20.12
CA THR A 83 4.25 -3.98 19.38
C THR A 83 3.84 -2.92 18.38
N ILE A 84 3.77 -3.28 17.09
CA ILE A 84 3.45 -2.36 16.00
C ILE A 84 2.14 -2.79 15.37
N VAL A 85 1.25 -1.82 15.16
CA VAL A 85 -0.03 -2.04 14.46
C VAL A 85 -0.06 -1.16 13.22
N CYS A 86 -0.05 -1.81 12.04
CA CYS A 86 -0.27 -1.14 10.75
C CYS A 86 -1.74 -1.30 10.35
N VAL A 87 -2.44 -0.20 10.15
CA VAL A 87 -3.85 -0.24 9.73
C VAL A 87 -3.92 -0.33 8.20
N LEU A 88 -4.44 -1.44 7.69
CA LEU A 88 -4.71 -1.66 6.28
C LEU A 88 -6.19 -1.30 6.02
N THR A 89 -6.41 -0.12 5.49
CA THR A 89 -7.73 0.54 5.46
C THR A 89 -8.69 0.00 4.40
N GLY A 90 -8.18 -0.57 3.31
CA GLY A 90 -9.00 -1.01 2.19
C GLY A 90 -8.51 -2.27 1.51
N ASN A 91 -9.47 -3.01 0.94
CA ASN A 91 -9.23 -4.21 0.15
C ASN A 91 -8.69 -3.87 -1.24
N GLY A 92 -7.85 -4.73 -1.82
CA GLY A 92 -7.24 -4.55 -3.13
C GLY A 92 -8.24 -4.48 -4.30
N LEU A 93 -9.44 -5.04 -4.14
CA LEU A 93 -10.50 -4.91 -5.14
C LEU A 93 -11.03 -3.48 -5.34
N LYS A 94 -10.63 -2.54 -4.49
CA LYS A 94 -10.93 -1.11 -4.71
C LYS A 94 -10.04 -0.49 -5.79
N ASP A 95 -8.89 -1.08 -6.05
CA ASP A 95 -7.93 -0.61 -7.06
C ASP A 95 -7.27 -1.81 -7.76
N PRO A 96 -8.05 -2.60 -8.54
CA PRO A 96 -7.54 -3.80 -9.20
C PRO A 96 -6.53 -3.49 -10.29
N ASP A 97 -6.61 -2.32 -10.92
CA ASP A 97 -5.71 -1.92 -11.99
C ASP A 97 -4.27 -1.80 -11.47
N CYS A 98 -4.08 -1.28 -10.26
CA CYS A 98 -2.77 -1.25 -9.63
C CYS A 98 -2.16 -2.66 -9.46
N ALA A 99 -2.98 -3.66 -9.11
CA ALA A 99 -2.54 -5.04 -9.00
C ALA A 99 -2.10 -5.62 -10.35
N ILE A 100 -2.84 -5.30 -11.42
CA ILE A 100 -2.56 -5.76 -12.79
C ILE A 100 -1.26 -5.12 -13.31
N GLU A 101 -1.10 -3.82 -13.12
CA GLU A 101 0.03 -3.05 -13.65
C GLU A 101 1.36 -3.34 -12.92
N ASN A 102 1.29 -3.69 -11.64
CA ASN A 102 2.48 -3.84 -10.80
C ASN A 102 2.87 -5.29 -10.47
N ASN A 103 2.15 -6.28 -11.01
CA ASN A 103 2.51 -7.69 -10.88
C ASN A 103 2.88 -8.27 -12.24
N ASP A 104 4.17 -8.31 -12.53
CA ASP A 104 4.71 -8.96 -13.72
C ASP A 104 4.31 -10.45 -13.73
N SER A 105 3.61 -10.89 -14.75
CA SER A 105 3.43 -12.29 -15.14
C SER A 105 2.35 -13.17 -14.47
N ILE A 106 1.52 -12.70 -13.56
CA ILE A 106 0.51 -13.58 -12.92
C ILE A 106 -0.80 -13.67 -13.73
N PHE A 107 -1.07 -12.70 -14.61
CA PHE A 107 -2.31 -12.69 -15.38
C PHE A 107 -2.16 -13.45 -16.70
N HIS A 108 -2.66 -14.68 -16.70
CA HIS A 108 -2.78 -15.50 -17.91
C HIS A 108 -4.20 -15.41 -18.44
N THR A 109 -4.41 -14.66 -19.52
CA THR A 109 -5.68 -14.61 -20.24
C THR A 109 -5.66 -15.56 -21.41
N GLY A 110 -6.83 -16.14 -21.76
CA GLY A 110 -6.97 -16.98 -22.95
C GLY A 110 -6.27 -18.34 -22.84
N ILE A 111 -6.28 -18.95 -21.65
CA ILE A 111 -5.79 -20.33 -21.46
C ILE A 111 -6.96 -21.29 -21.70
N ASP A 112 -6.75 -22.30 -22.53
CA ASP A 112 -7.72 -23.39 -22.69
C ASP A 112 -7.93 -24.12 -21.35
N ALA A 113 -9.16 -24.51 -21.06
CA ALA A 113 -9.55 -25.20 -19.83
C ALA A 113 -9.09 -26.67 -19.82
N GLU A 114 -7.80 -26.89 -20.15
CA GLU A 114 -7.15 -28.18 -20.18
C GLU A 114 -5.96 -28.21 -19.21
N ILE A 115 -5.78 -29.32 -18.49
CA ILE A 115 -4.74 -29.47 -17.46
C ILE A 115 -3.35 -29.16 -18.03
N ASN A 116 -3.01 -29.69 -19.21
CA ASN A 116 -1.69 -29.47 -19.81
C ASN A 116 -1.43 -28.01 -20.19
N SER A 117 -2.46 -27.30 -20.64
CA SER A 117 -2.37 -25.87 -20.95
C SER A 117 -2.17 -25.02 -19.68
N ILE A 118 -2.87 -25.38 -18.62
CA ILE A 118 -2.78 -24.70 -17.31
C ILE A 118 -1.41 -24.94 -16.68
N THR A 119 -0.96 -26.20 -16.55
CA THR A 119 0.31 -26.55 -15.92
C THR A 119 1.50 -25.92 -16.65
N LYS A 120 1.51 -25.95 -17.97
CA LYS A 120 2.55 -25.30 -18.79
C LYS A 120 2.63 -23.80 -18.54
N LYS A 121 1.46 -23.13 -18.39
CA LYS A 121 1.40 -21.68 -18.09
C LYS A 121 1.82 -21.35 -16.67
N MET A 122 1.61 -22.27 -15.73
CA MET A 122 2.04 -22.14 -14.33
C MET A 122 3.52 -22.47 -14.12
N GLY A 123 4.21 -22.96 -15.16
CA GLY A 123 5.64 -23.28 -15.06
C GLY A 123 5.94 -24.67 -14.46
N PHE A 124 4.96 -25.58 -14.53
CA PHE A 124 5.11 -26.99 -14.13
C PHE A 124 5.32 -27.88 -15.33
#